data_8eb373b7d312876dd9d3b3bf6005c58b
#
_entry.id   8eb373b7d312876dd9d3b3bf6005c58b
#
_cell.length_a   1.000
_cell.length_b   1.000
_cell.length_c   1.000
_cell.angle_alpha   90.00
_cell.angle_beta   90.00
_cell.angle_gamma   90.00
#
_symmetry.space_group_name_H-M   'P 1'
#
loop_
_entity.id
_entity.type
_entity.pdbx_description
1 polymer ?
#
loop_
_entity_poly.entity_id
_entity_poly.type
_entity_poly.pdbx_seq_one_letter_code
_entity_poly.pdbx_strand_id
1 'polypeptide(L)'
;MTALSIIIFKILLIIFGADFLTGVFHFWMDVYGRADMPFLGKHVVEVNMIHHKNPRKMTSNSYFSLTWTSWATALLMLVLSVWFWGFHWEIVATLIYGSNANLIHKWTHQTDKENGRLVSFFQATGIIQSKRHHGWHHKAPF
;
A
#
# COMPACT_ATOMS: atom_id res chain seq x y z
N MET A 1 13.81 -20.79 19.68
CA MET A 1 13.84 -19.42 19.10
C MET A 1 13.90 -18.43 20.24
N THR A 2 14.73 -17.39 20.14
CA THR A 2 14.76 -16.31 21.13
C THR A 2 13.54 -15.39 20.99
N ALA A 3 13.17 -14.66 22.04
CA ALA A 3 12.08 -13.68 21.96
C ALA A 3 12.32 -12.66 20.83
N LEU A 4 13.58 -12.23 20.65
CA LEU A 4 13.96 -11.30 19.58
C LEU A 4 13.71 -11.90 18.18
N SER A 5 14.06 -13.18 17.94
CA SER A 5 13.82 -13.83 16.65
C SER A 5 12.34 -13.96 16.32
N ILE A 6 11.48 -14.19 17.32
CA ILE A 6 10.03 -14.22 17.15
C ILE A 6 9.50 -12.84 16.75
N ILE A 7 9.95 -11.78 17.42
CA ILE A 7 9.54 -10.40 17.10
C ILE A 7 9.95 -10.02 15.67
N ILE A 8 11.20 -10.28 15.29
CA ILE A 8 11.69 -10.00 13.94
C ILE A 8 10.85 -10.76 12.90
N PHE A 9 10.58 -12.06 13.14
CA PHE A 9 9.74 -12.87 12.25
C PHE A 9 8.33 -12.29 12.10
N LYS A 10 7.69 -11.88 13.20
CA LYS A 10 6.37 -11.22 13.17
C LYS A 10 6.40 -9.92 12.37
N ILE A 11 7.42 -9.08 12.54
CA ILE A 11 7.56 -7.82 11.78
C ILE A 11 7.68 -8.10 10.28
N LEU A 12 8.49 -9.09 9.89
CA LEU A 12 8.60 -9.49 8.48
C LEU A 12 7.28 -10.01 7.93
N LEU A 13 6.55 -10.84 8.68
CA LEU A 13 5.21 -11.31 8.28
C LEU A 13 4.22 -10.15 8.11
N ILE A 14 4.27 -9.14 8.99
CA ILE A 14 3.41 -7.95 8.90
C ILE A 14 3.73 -7.18 7.61
N ILE A 15 5.00 -6.90 7.33
CA ILE A 15 5.42 -6.16 6.14
C ILE A 15 5.02 -6.90 4.87
N PHE A 16 5.45 -8.15 4.71
CA PHE A 16 5.15 -8.91 3.49
C PHE A 16 3.67 -9.28 3.35
N GLY A 17 2.99 -9.58 4.47
CA GLY A 17 1.56 -9.88 4.46
C GLY A 17 0.72 -8.66 4.06
N ALA A 18 1.02 -7.48 4.60
CA ALA A 18 0.33 -6.25 4.23
C ALA A 18 0.64 -5.83 2.78
N ASP A 19 1.89 -5.96 2.32
CA ASP A 19 2.28 -5.69 0.93
C ASP A 19 1.54 -6.63 -0.03
N PHE A 20 1.48 -7.93 0.29
CA PHE A 20 0.73 -8.91 -0.48
C PHE A 20 -0.77 -8.57 -0.55
N LEU A 21 -1.41 -8.27 0.58
CA LEU A 21 -2.84 -7.95 0.62
C LEU A 21 -3.17 -6.67 -0.14
N THR A 22 -2.34 -5.63 -0.02
CA THR A 22 -2.52 -4.39 -0.80
C THR A 22 -2.28 -4.62 -2.28
N GLY A 23 -1.33 -5.48 -2.65
CA GLY A 23 -1.09 -5.91 -4.03
C GLY A 23 -2.27 -6.67 -4.64
N VAL A 24 -2.86 -7.61 -3.88
CA VAL A 24 -4.09 -8.33 -4.30
C VAL A 24 -5.25 -7.35 -4.51
N PHE A 25 -5.42 -6.38 -3.61
CA PHE A 25 -6.47 -5.37 -3.76
C PHE A 25 -6.22 -4.46 -4.98
N HIS A 26 -4.98 -4.08 -5.22
CA HIS A 26 -4.58 -3.31 -6.40
C HIS A 26 -4.86 -4.09 -7.70
N PHE A 27 -4.45 -5.35 -7.75
CA PHE A 27 -4.76 -6.25 -8.88
C PHE A 27 -6.27 -6.36 -9.11
N TRP A 28 -7.06 -6.50 -8.04
CA TRP A 28 -8.52 -6.55 -8.15
C TRP A 28 -9.08 -5.25 -8.75
N MET A 29 -8.57 -4.10 -8.34
CA MET A 29 -8.97 -2.80 -8.92
C MET A 29 -8.66 -2.71 -10.41
N ASP A 30 -7.50 -3.19 -10.82
CA ASP A 30 -7.06 -3.13 -12.21
C ASP A 30 -7.89 -4.02 -13.14
N VAL A 31 -8.26 -5.21 -12.66
CA VAL A 31 -8.92 -6.23 -13.48
C VAL A 31 -10.45 -6.13 -13.40
N TYR A 32 -11.00 -5.89 -12.22
CA TYR A 32 -12.44 -5.96 -11.96
C TYR A 32 -13.03 -4.61 -11.53
N GLY A 33 -12.20 -3.61 -11.23
CA GLY A 33 -12.65 -2.30 -10.79
C GLY A 33 -13.41 -1.56 -11.90
N ARG A 34 -14.53 -0.94 -11.53
CA ARG A 34 -15.34 -0.11 -12.45
C ARG A 34 -15.62 1.22 -11.80
N ALA A 35 -15.48 2.30 -12.57
CA ALA A 35 -15.69 3.67 -12.09
C ALA A 35 -17.13 3.97 -11.63
N ASP A 36 -18.11 3.16 -12.07
CA ASP A 36 -19.52 3.27 -11.70
C ASP A 36 -19.89 2.52 -10.38
N MET A 37 -18.94 1.83 -9.76
CA MET A 37 -19.18 1.14 -8.48
C MET A 37 -19.53 2.15 -7.37
N PRO A 38 -20.57 1.86 -6.55
CA PRO A 38 -20.90 2.70 -5.40
C PRO A 38 -19.68 2.86 -4.46
N PHE A 39 -19.42 4.06 -3.98
CA PHE A 39 -18.33 4.47 -3.09
C PHE A 39 -16.92 4.23 -3.62
N LEU A 40 -16.59 3.03 -4.07
CA LEU A 40 -15.25 2.68 -4.54
C LEU A 40 -14.94 3.24 -5.94
N GLY A 41 -15.93 3.32 -6.82
CA GLY A 41 -15.72 3.70 -8.22
C GLY A 41 -15.00 5.04 -8.34
N LYS A 42 -15.57 6.10 -7.81
CA LYS A 42 -15.05 7.47 -7.93
C LYS A 42 -13.79 7.72 -7.11
N HIS A 43 -13.71 7.16 -5.90
CA HIS A 43 -12.67 7.55 -4.94
C HIS A 43 -11.45 6.63 -4.97
N VAL A 44 -11.58 5.45 -5.55
CA VAL A 44 -10.52 4.44 -5.56
C VAL A 44 -10.24 3.99 -6.99
N VAL A 45 -11.22 3.42 -7.69
CA VAL A 45 -11.00 2.82 -9.02
C VAL A 45 -10.67 3.87 -10.08
N GLU A 46 -11.43 4.98 -10.15
CA GLU A 46 -11.17 6.05 -11.12
C GLU A 46 -9.79 6.69 -10.89
N VAL A 47 -9.42 6.88 -9.62
CA VAL A 47 -8.08 7.41 -9.26
C VAL A 47 -6.97 6.46 -9.72
N ASN A 48 -7.18 5.15 -9.56
CA ASN A 48 -6.25 4.12 -10.04
C ASN A 48 -6.16 4.11 -11.58
N MET A 49 -7.30 4.18 -12.28
CA MET A 49 -7.32 4.26 -13.75
C MET A 49 -6.60 5.50 -14.30
N ILE A 50 -6.77 6.67 -13.64
CA ILE A 50 -6.05 7.90 -13.97
C ILE A 50 -4.54 7.74 -13.73
N HIS A 51 -4.18 7.05 -12.64
CA HIS A 51 -2.79 6.76 -12.31
C HIS A 51 -2.09 5.93 -13.40
N HIS A 52 -2.73 4.88 -13.94
CA HIS A 52 -2.18 4.10 -15.05
C HIS A 52 -1.94 4.91 -16.32
N LYS A 53 -2.78 5.92 -16.59
CA LYS A 53 -2.61 6.84 -17.73
C LYS A 53 -1.54 7.89 -17.50
N ASN A 54 -1.36 8.34 -16.26
CA ASN A 54 -0.40 9.37 -15.88
C ASN A 54 0.23 9.08 -14.51
N PRO A 55 1.16 8.12 -14.46
CA PRO A 55 1.74 7.65 -13.19
C PRO A 55 2.39 8.73 -12.33
N ARG A 56 3.04 9.71 -12.96
CA ARG A 56 3.70 10.80 -12.25
C ARG A 56 2.73 11.79 -11.60
N LYS A 57 1.46 11.83 -12.01
CA LYS A 57 0.47 12.75 -11.45
C LYS A 57 0.31 12.56 -9.94
N MET A 58 0.36 11.32 -9.45
CA MET A 58 0.24 11.03 -8.01
C MET A 58 1.38 11.60 -7.16
N THR A 59 2.55 11.87 -7.76
CA THR A 59 3.71 12.37 -7.01
C THR A 59 3.51 13.80 -6.48
N SER A 60 2.61 14.57 -7.07
CA SER A 60 2.23 15.91 -6.62
C SER A 60 1.17 15.93 -5.52
N ASN A 61 0.49 14.80 -5.26
CA ASN A 61 -0.54 14.72 -4.25
C ASN A 61 0.05 14.81 -2.83
N SER A 62 -0.69 15.46 -1.91
CA SER A 62 -0.34 15.48 -0.50
C SER A 62 -0.48 14.09 0.13
N TYR A 63 0.17 13.87 1.27
CA TYR A 63 0.04 12.63 2.05
C TYR A 63 -1.43 12.31 2.34
N PHE A 64 -2.17 13.27 2.87
CA PHE A 64 -3.57 13.08 3.21
C PHE A 64 -4.42 12.69 1.99
N SER A 65 -4.25 13.38 0.86
CA SER A 65 -4.97 13.07 -0.38
C SER A 65 -4.73 11.65 -0.89
N LEU A 66 -3.52 11.11 -0.67
CA LEU A 66 -3.17 9.75 -1.08
C LEU A 66 -3.70 8.66 -0.14
N THR A 67 -3.82 8.95 1.15
CA THR A 67 -3.95 7.90 2.16
C THR A 67 -5.27 7.91 2.93
N TRP A 68 -6.09 8.96 2.82
CA TRP A 68 -7.29 9.10 3.65
C TRP A 68 -8.28 7.93 3.50
N THR A 69 -8.48 7.40 2.28
CA THR A 69 -9.38 6.24 2.06
C THR A 69 -8.83 4.98 2.71
N SER A 70 -7.52 4.77 2.62
CA SER A 70 -6.83 3.64 3.26
C SER A 70 -6.90 3.73 4.78
N TRP A 71 -6.73 4.93 5.35
CA TRP A 71 -6.86 5.16 6.80
C TRP A 71 -8.30 4.99 7.27
N ALA A 72 -9.29 5.46 6.51
CA ALA A 72 -10.71 5.24 6.84
C ALA A 72 -11.05 3.74 6.85
N THR A 73 -10.58 3.00 5.85
CA THR A 73 -10.74 1.54 5.78
C THR A 73 -10.02 0.85 6.94
N ALA A 74 -8.79 1.25 7.25
CA ALA A 74 -8.03 0.67 8.37
C ALA A 74 -8.71 0.92 9.72
N LEU A 75 -9.27 2.11 9.93
CA LEU A 75 -10.02 2.41 11.17
C LEU A 75 -11.25 1.51 11.30
N LEU A 76 -12.02 1.32 10.22
CA LEU A 76 -13.15 0.40 10.22
C LEU A 76 -12.70 -1.03 10.54
N MET A 77 -11.64 -1.51 9.88
CA MET A 77 -11.09 -2.85 10.12
C MET A 77 -10.57 -3.01 11.54
N LEU A 78 -9.95 -1.97 12.12
CA LEU A 78 -9.50 -1.98 13.51
C LEU A 78 -10.68 -2.12 14.47
N VAL A 79 -11.74 -1.33 14.30
CA VAL A 79 -12.95 -1.42 15.13
C VAL A 79 -13.56 -2.82 15.07
N LEU A 80 -13.72 -3.37 13.86
CA LEU A 80 -14.26 -4.72 13.69
C LEU A 80 -13.33 -5.78 14.30
N SER A 81 -12.02 -5.68 14.11
CA SER A 81 -11.09 -6.66 14.67
C SER A 81 -11.05 -6.64 16.19
N VAL A 82 -11.09 -5.45 16.80
CA VAL A 82 -11.17 -5.33 18.27
C VAL A 82 -12.49 -5.88 18.80
N TRP A 83 -13.60 -5.67 18.07
CA TRP A 83 -14.92 -6.20 18.44
C TRP A 83 -14.96 -7.73 18.43
N PHE A 84 -14.38 -8.37 17.40
CA PHE A 84 -14.49 -9.84 17.24
C PHE A 84 -13.38 -10.62 17.93
N TRP A 85 -12.14 -10.09 18.01
CA TRP A 85 -10.96 -10.81 18.47
C TRP A 85 -10.19 -10.12 19.58
N GLY A 86 -10.60 -8.92 20.00
CA GLY A 86 -9.85 -8.12 20.96
C GLY A 86 -8.68 -7.36 20.34
N PHE A 87 -7.88 -6.72 21.18
CA PHE A 87 -6.74 -5.94 20.74
C PHE A 87 -5.53 -6.84 20.45
N HIS A 88 -5.01 -6.75 19.23
CA HIS A 88 -3.78 -7.41 18.78
C HIS A 88 -2.87 -6.39 18.11
N TRP A 89 -1.68 -6.18 18.65
CA TRP A 89 -0.73 -5.20 18.11
C TRP A 89 -0.29 -5.53 16.67
N GLU A 90 -0.25 -6.81 16.29
CA GLU A 90 0.07 -7.27 14.94
C GLU A 90 -0.95 -6.77 13.91
N ILE A 91 -2.23 -6.77 14.28
CA ILE A 91 -3.30 -6.22 13.44
C ILE A 91 -3.10 -4.70 13.29
N VAL A 92 -2.87 -4.00 14.39
CA VAL A 92 -2.61 -2.54 14.35
C VAL A 92 -1.42 -2.21 13.46
N ALA A 93 -0.30 -2.93 13.61
CA ALA A 93 0.89 -2.72 12.79
C ALA A 93 0.62 -3.01 11.29
N THR A 94 -0.14 -4.08 10.97
CA THR A 94 -0.54 -4.42 9.61
C THR A 94 -1.41 -3.30 8.99
N LEU A 95 -2.37 -2.79 9.73
CA LEU A 95 -3.26 -1.72 9.27
C LEU A 95 -2.49 -0.40 9.07
N ILE A 96 -1.58 -0.05 9.97
CA ILE A 96 -0.71 1.13 9.82
C ILE A 96 0.15 1.01 8.56
N TYR A 97 0.80 -0.15 8.34
CA TYR A 97 1.63 -0.36 7.15
C TYR A 97 0.78 -0.30 5.87
N GLY A 98 -0.32 -1.05 5.83
CA GLY A 98 -1.23 -1.10 4.67
C GLY A 98 -1.86 0.26 4.33
N SER A 99 -2.18 1.09 5.36
CA SER A 99 -2.70 2.45 5.13
C SER A 99 -1.71 3.37 4.42
N ASN A 100 -0.42 3.05 4.48
CA ASN A 100 0.63 3.79 3.78
C ASN A 100 1.03 3.17 2.42
N ALA A 101 0.32 2.15 1.93
CA ALA A 101 0.63 1.51 0.64
C ALA A 101 0.66 2.52 -0.51
N ASN A 102 -0.28 3.47 -0.57
CA ASN A 102 -0.29 4.52 -1.58
C ASN A 102 0.89 5.50 -1.47
N LEU A 103 1.45 5.70 -0.27
CA LEU A 103 2.69 6.46 -0.11
C LEU A 103 3.89 5.68 -0.65
N ILE A 104 3.99 4.38 -0.34
CA ILE A 104 5.03 3.49 -0.86
C ILE A 104 4.94 3.44 -2.40
N HIS A 105 3.73 3.33 -2.92
CA HIS A 105 3.44 3.38 -4.36
C HIS A 105 3.88 4.72 -4.99
N LYS A 106 3.59 5.86 -4.36
CA LYS A 106 4.09 7.17 -4.81
C LYS A 106 5.62 7.17 -4.94
N TRP A 107 6.34 6.60 -3.97
CA TRP A 107 7.81 6.50 -4.00
C TRP A 107 8.34 5.68 -5.19
N THR A 108 7.56 4.74 -5.73
CA THR A 108 7.98 4.00 -6.92
C THR A 108 7.96 4.86 -8.18
N HIS A 109 7.20 5.94 -8.20
CA HIS A 109 7.14 6.90 -9.31
C HIS A 109 8.05 8.12 -9.12
N GLN A 110 8.75 8.22 -8.00
CA GLN A 110 9.70 9.29 -7.70
C GLN A 110 11.13 8.85 -8.04
N THR A 111 11.99 9.82 -8.36
CA THR A 111 13.43 9.60 -8.52
C THR A 111 14.10 9.34 -7.18
N ASP A 112 15.34 8.78 -7.18
CA ASP A 112 16.09 8.59 -5.94
C ASP A 112 16.39 9.91 -5.23
N LYS A 113 16.56 11.00 -5.99
CA LYS A 113 16.74 12.34 -5.44
C LYS A 113 15.49 12.83 -4.70
N GLU A 114 14.30 12.59 -5.24
CA GLU A 114 13.02 12.95 -4.61
C GLU A 114 12.73 12.08 -3.38
N ASN A 115 13.05 10.81 -3.42
CA ASN A 115 12.85 9.86 -2.31
C ASN A 115 13.85 10.02 -1.17
N GLY A 116 15.05 10.52 -1.47
CA GLY A 116 16.16 10.57 -0.53
C GLY A 116 16.78 9.20 -0.23
N ARG A 117 17.85 9.21 0.58
CA ARG A 117 18.69 8.02 0.81
C ARG A 117 17.96 6.87 1.50
N LEU A 118 17.11 7.17 2.47
CA LEU A 118 16.46 6.14 3.29
C LEU A 118 15.45 5.33 2.48
N VAL A 119 14.54 6.00 1.76
CA VAL A 119 13.54 5.34 0.92
C VAL A 119 14.23 4.57 -0.21
N SER A 120 15.24 5.17 -0.86
CA SER A 120 16.00 4.51 -1.92
C SER A 120 16.72 3.24 -1.43
N PHE A 121 17.25 3.26 -0.20
CA PHE A 121 17.85 2.09 0.44
C PHE A 121 16.80 0.97 0.65
N PHE A 122 15.63 1.27 1.22
CA PHE A 122 14.60 0.26 1.41
C PHE A 122 14.04 -0.30 0.09
N GLN A 123 13.96 0.51 -0.96
CA GLN A 123 13.61 0.03 -2.30
C GLN A 123 14.70 -0.88 -2.91
N ALA A 124 15.98 -0.54 -2.71
CA ALA A 124 17.10 -1.34 -3.21
C ALA A 124 17.22 -2.70 -2.50
N THR A 125 16.88 -2.77 -1.21
CA THR A 125 16.89 -4.01 -0.43
C THR A 125 15.63 -4.87 -0.62
N GLY A 126 14.59 -4.35 -1.29
CA GLY A 126 13.33 -5.07 -1.49
C GLY A 126 12.43 -5.13 -0.24
N ILE A 127 12.75 -4.36 0.81
CA ILE A 127 11.90 -4.27 2.02
C ILE A 127 10.59 -3.54 1.69
N ILE A 128 10.65 -2.56 0.79
CA ILE A 128 9.47 -1.91 0.21
C ILE A 128 9.51 -2.04 -1.31
N GLN A 129 8.35 -1.87 -1.95
CA GLN A 129 8.20 -2.00 -3.41
C GLN A 129 9.24 -1.15 -4.16
N SER A 130 9.97 -1.80 -5.08
CA SER A 130 10.96 -1.13 -5.92
C SER A 130 10.34 -0.50 -7.17
N LYS A 131 10.98 0.53 -7.70
CA LYS A 131 10.60 1.17 -8.98
C LYS A 131 10.59 0.18 -10.14
N ARG A 132 11.56 -0.76 -10.16
CA ARG A 132 11.69 -1.78 -11.20
C ARG A 132 10.51 -2.73 -11.19
N HIS A 133 10.14 -3.24 -10.00
CA HIS A 133 9.01 -4.15 -9.83
C HIS A 133 7.71 -3.48 -10.27
N HIS A 134 7.45 -2.28 -9.75
CA HIS A 134 6.27 -1.51 -10.09
C HIS A 134 6.22 -1.09 -11.57
N GLY A 135 7.36 -0.78 -12.17
CA GLY A 135 7.47 -0.47 -13.59
C GLY A 135 7.11 -1.64 -14.52
N TRP A 136 7.23 -2.88 -14.07
CA TRP A 136 6.73 -4.04 -14.81
C TRP A 136 5.20 -4.08 -14.82
N HIS A 137 4.58 -3.81 -13.69
CA HIS A 137 3.12 -3.72 -13.58
C HIS A 137 2.53 -2.69 -14.56
N HIS A 138 3.17 -1.54 -14.77
CA HIS A 138 2.72 -0.55 -15.76
C HIS A 138 2.96 -0.94 -17.23
N LYS A 139 3.78 -1.95 -17.51
CA LYS A 139 4.09 -2.38 -18.89
C LYS A 139 3.26 -3.56 -19.36
N ALA A 140 2.83 -4.40 -18.47
CA ALA A 140 2.08 -5.61 -18.79
C ALA A 140 0.59 -5.32 -18.77
N PRO A 141 -0.22 -5.91 -19.66
CA PRO A 141 -1.63 -6.13 -19.34
C PRO A 141 -1.62 -7.03 -18.08
N PHE A 142 -2.31 -6.62 -17.08
CA PHE A 142 -2.35 -7.23 -15.74
C PHE A 142 -2.76 -8.70 -15.80
#